data_2e659fe9667223675036bf10c6de9ba2
#
_entry.id   2e659fe9667223675036bf10c6de9ba2
#
_cell.length_a   1.000
_cell.length_b   1.000
_cell.length_c   1.000
_cell.angle_alpha   90.00
_cell.angle_beta   90.00
_cell.angle_gamma   90.00
#
_symmetry.space_group_name_H-M   'P 1'
#
loop_
_entity.id
_entity.type
_entity.pdbx_description
1 polymer ?
#
loop_
_entity_poly.entity_id
_entity_poly.type
_entity_poly.pdbx_seq_one_letter_code
_entity_poly.pdbx_strand_id
1 'polypeptide(L)'
;TIMSGNDMYEATTVILATGVEYTRPIKGEEEFLGRGVGYCATCDAPLYRNKKVAVIGYNEESKEEANFLSELTSKTYFIPMYKKDNLMRSSDNLDDSIEVIHDRPVQIDGDKLVNKVSFKENHIEVDGVFVIKDSTAPSALVPGIEIDGIHIKVDNNMKTSIDGCFAAGDCVGKPYSYIKAAGQGQIAALNAVYYLDKLKRA
;
A
#
# COMPACT_ATOMS: atom_id res chain seq x y z
N THR A 1 -10.68 3.56 13.26
CA THR A 1 -11.18 4.22 12.04
C THR A 1 -10.49 3.60 10.84
N ILE A 2 -11.22 3.32 9.78
CA ILE A 2 -10.73 2.80 8.50
C ILE A 2 -11.10 3.82 7.43
N MET A 3 -10.17 4.13 6.54
CA MET A 3 -10.42 4.98 5.37
C MET A 3 -10.50 4.11 4.11
N SER A 4 -11.48 4.37 3.27
CA SER A 4 -11.65 3.75 1.95
C SER A 4 -12.06 4.83 0.96
N GLY A 5 -11.13 5.25 0.11
CA GLY A 5 -11.31 6.44 -0.71
C GLY A 5 -11.58 7.68 0.16
N ASN A 6 -12.70 8.35 -0.09
CA ASN A 6 -13.13 9.53 0.68
C ASN A 6 -14.02 9.19 1.90
N ASP A 7 -14.30 7.90 2.13
CA ASP A 7 -15.19 7.47 3.20
C ASP A 7 -14.41 7.05 4.44
N MET A 8 -14.92 7.40 5.61
CA MET A 8 -14.39 6.97 6.90
C MET A 8 -15.38 6.04 7.60
N TYR A 9 -14.86 4.91 8.10
CA TYR A 9 -15.63 3.91 8.82
C TYR A 9 -15.07 3.75 10.24
N GLU A 10 -15.95 3.67 11.22
CA GLU A 10 -15.59 3.33 12.59
C GLU A 10 -16.07 1.92 12.92
N ALA A 11 -15.21 1.13 13.52
CA ALA A 11 -15.52 -0.23 13.94
C ALA A 11 -14.80 -0.56 15.24
N THR A 12 -15.45 -1.36 16.09
CA THR A 12 -14.87 -1.86 17.34
C THR A 12 -13.93 -3.02 17.11
N THR A 13 -14.17 -3.79 16.02
CA THR A 13 -13.29 -4.89 15.58
C THR A 13 -13.03 -4.79 14.08
N VAL A 14 -11.86 -5.28 13.67
CA VAL A 14 -11.44 -5.36 12.25
C VAL A 14 -10.88 -6.75 11.99
N ILE A 15 -11.22 -7.31 10.84
CA ILE A 15 -10.62 -8.56 10.34
C ILE A 15 -9.85 -8.24 9.06
N LEU A 16 -8.54 -8.41 9.09
CA LEU A 16 -7.66 -8.25 7.94
C LEU A 16 -7.64 -9.56 7.14
N ALA A 17 -8.16 -9.52 5.92
CA ALA A 17 -8.22 -10.66 5.00
C ALA A 17 -7.70 -10.24 3.60
N THR A 18 -6.62 -9.49 3.59
CA THR A 18 -6.09 -8.77 2.42
C THR A 18 -5.32 -9.65 1.43
N GLY A 19 -5.15 -10.94 1.76
CA GLY A 19 -4.30 -11.81 0.94
C GLY A 19 -2.81 -11.46 1.09
N VAL A 20 -2.02 -11.93 0.14
CA VAL A 20 -0.58 -11.63 0.04
C VAL A 20 -0.23 -11.31 -1.40
N GLU A 21 0.42 -10.20 -1.59
CA GLU A 21 1.07 -9.88 -2.84
C GLU A 21 2.59 -9.81 -2.68
N TYR A 22 3.29 -10.45 -3.64
CA TYR A 22 4.74 -10.60 -3.62
C TYR A 22 5.45 -9.45 -4.34
N THR A 23 5.26 -8.22 -3.89
CA THR A 23 6.10 -7.12 -4.38
C THR A 23 7.11 -6.76 -3.29
N ARG A 24 8.38 -7.08 -3.52
CA ARG A 24 9.44 -6.64 -2.61
C ARG A 24 9.41 -5.12 -2.52
N PRO A 25 9.41 -4.52 -1.31
CA PRO A 25 9.56 -3.09 -1.15
C PRO A 25 10.84 -2.61 -1.82
N ILE A 26 10.78 -1.43 -2.42
CA ILE A 26 11.97 -0.73 -2.91
C ILE A 26 12.76 -0.28 -1.69
N LYS A 27 14.09 -0.36 -1.75
CA LYS A 27 14.92 0.12 -0.64
C LYS A 27 14.57 1.57 -0.30
N GLY A 28 14.30 1.87 0.98
CA GLY A 28 13.82 3.18 1.45
C GLY A 28 12.29 3.34 1.44
N GLU A 29 11.53 2.47 0.77
CA GLU A 29 10.06 2.57 0.70
C GLU A 29 9.41 2.56 2.10
N GLU A 30 9.74 1.56 2.91
CA GLU A 30 9.20 1.45 4.28
C GLU A 30 9.81 2.48 5.23
N GLU A 31 11.08 2.82 5.06
CA GLU A 31 11.78 3.81 5.88
C GLU A 31 11.12 5.20 5.76
N PHE A 32 10.75 5.60 4.54
CA PHE A 32 10.17 6.91 4.28
C PHE A 32 8.64 6.91 4.23
N LEU A 33 7.98 5.82 4.61
CA LEU A 33 6.51 5.78 4.70
C LEU A 33 6.00 6.85 5.68
N GLY A 34 5.07 7.69 5.21
CA GLY A 34 4.59 8.87 5.95
C GLY A 34 5.60 10.02 6.04
N ARG A 35 6.79 9.86 5.45
CA ARG A 35 7.82 10.88 5.35
C ARG A 35 8.18 11.20 3.89
N GLY A 36 7.17 11.21 3.04
CA GLY A 36 7.28 11.46 1.60
C GLY A 36 6.99 10.23 0.74
N VAL A 37 6.91 9.02 1.29
CA VAL A 37 6.34 7.85 0.64
C VAL A 37 4.89 7.67 1.08
N GLY A 38 3.98 7.43 0.13
CA GLY A 38 2.58 7.11 0.34
C GLY A 38 2.10 5.99 -0.59
N TYR A 39 0.98 5.37 -0.21
CA TYR A 39 0.32 4.30 -0.98
C TYR A 39 -1.05 4.72 -1.53
N CYS A 40 -1.45 5.97 -1.30
CA CYS A 40 -2.72 6.52 -1.76
C CYS A 40 -2.51 7.95 -2.26
N ALA A 41 -2.53 8.14 -3.57
CA ALA A 41 -2.33 9.47 -4.15
C ALA A 41 -3.48 10.40 -3.77
N THR A 42 -4.73 9.94 -3.88
CA THR A 42 -5.92 10.75 -3.57
C THR A 42 -5.96 11.20 -2.11
N CYS A 43 -5.42 10.40 -1.17
CA CYS A 43 -5.37 10.75 0.25
C CYS A 43 -4.42 11.93 0.53
N ASP A 44 -3.24 11.90 -0.09
CA ASP A 44 -2.11 12.78 0.27
C ASP A 44 -1.81 13.87 -0.76
N ALA A 45 -2.43 13.82 -1.95
CA ALA A 45 -2.16 14.75 -3.05
C ALA A 45 -2.20 16.25 -2.65
N PRO A 46 -3.10 16.72 -1.77
CA PRO A 46 -3.11 18.13 -1.36
C PRO A 46 -1.81 18.60 -0.71
N LEU A 47 -1.04 17.69 -0.08
CA LEU A 47 0.26 17.98 0.55
C LEU A 47 1.37 18.23 -0.48
N TYR A 48 1.15 17.80 -1.72
CA TYR A 48 2.12 17.87 -2.82
C TYR A 48 1.78 18.90 -3.88
N ARG A 49 0.86 19.83 -3.59
CA ARG A 49 0.54 20.93 -4.50
C ARG A 49 1.79 21.73 -4.86
N ASN A 50 2.00 21.93 -6.18
CA ASN A 50 3.16 22.60 -6.77
C ASN A 50 4.53 21.95 -6.46
N LYS A 51 4.56 20.69 -6.06
CA LYS A 51 5.76 19.91 -5.81
C LYS A 51 6.02 18.90 -6.93
N LYS A 52 7.20 18.28 -6.92
CA LYS A 52 7.56 17.20 -7.84
C LYS A 52 7.26 15.85 -7.18
N VAL A 53 6.57 14.96 -7.87
CA VAL A 53 6.26 13.63 -7.34
C VAL A 53 6.59 12.53 -8.34
N ALA A 54 6.86 11.32 -7.82
CA ALA A 54 6.95 10.11 -8.61
C ALA A 54 5.83 9.15 -8.24
N VAL A 55 5.20 8.55 -9.24
CA VAL A 55 4.25 7.44 -9.09
C VAL A 55 4.91 6.18 -9.60
N ILE A 56 5.15 5.23 -8.70
CA ILE A 56 5.68 3.90 -9.02
C ILE A 56 4.48 2.95 -9.10
N GLY A 57 4.04 2.64 -10.31
CA GLY A 57 2.82 1.90 -10.57
C GLY A 57 3.07 0.43 -10.87
N TYR A 58 2.43 -0.46 -10.11
CA TYR A 58 2.52 -1.91 -10.31
C TYR A 58 1.33 -2.49 -11.10
N ASN A 59 0.31 -1.67 -11.38
CA ASN A 59 -0.88 -2.02 -12.14
C ASN A 59 -1.30 -0.89 -13.09
N GLU A 60 -2.27 -1.16 -13.96
CA GLU A 60 -2.78 -0.17 -14.92
C GLU A 60 -3.56 0.97 -14.24
N GLU A 61 -4.24 0.70 -13.13
CA GLU A 61 -5.01 1.68 -12.34
C GLU A 61 -4.12 2.81 -11.78
N SER A 62 -2.84 2.54 -11.58
CA SER A 62 -1.87 3.55 -11.13
C SER A 62 -1.74 4.75 -12.08
N LYS A 63 -2.18 4.63 -13.34
CA LYS A 63 -2.23 5.75 -14.31
C LYS A 63 -3.28 6.79 -13.90
N GLU A 64 -4.43 6.35 -13.38
CA GLU A 64 -5.49 7.25 -12.93
C GLU A 64 -4.99 8.10 -11.74
N GLU A 65 -4.24 7.49 -10.83
CA GLU A 65 -3.62 8.20 -9.72
C GLU A 65 -2.52 9.16 -10.17
N ALA A 66 -1.74 8.78 -11.19
CA ALA A 66 -0.74 9.67 -11.78
C ALA A 66 -1.39 10.89 -12.47
N ASN A 67 -2.48 10.69 -13.21
CA ASN A 67 -3.25 11.76 -13.82
C ASN A 67 -3.82 12.71 -12.76
N PHE A 68 -4.42 12.17 -11.70
CA PHE A 68 -4.94 12.98 -10.60
C PHE A 68 -3.85 13.83 -9.94
N LEU A 69 -2.68 13.26 -9.71
CA LEU A 69 -1.54 14.01 -9.15
C LEU A 69 -1.04 15.08 -10.10
N SER A 70 -1.04 14.84 -11.43
CA SER A 70 -0.55 15.82 -12.41
C SER A 70 -1.35 17.12 -12.42
N GLU A 71 -2.63 17.08 -12.05
CA GLU A 71 -3.48 18.27 -11.92
C GLU A 71 -3.06 19.21 -10.77
N LEU A 72 -2.36 18.67 -9.76
CA LEU A 72 -2.04 19.39 -8.52
C LEU A 72 -0.55 19.72 -8.39
N THR A 73 0.31 18.92 -8.97
CA THR A 73 1.77 18.99 -8.80
C THR A 73 2.44 19.85 -9.88
N SER A 74 3.66 20.28 -9.64
CA SER A 74 4.45 20.99 -10.65
C SER A 74 5.08 20.05 -11.67
N LYS A 75 5.31 18.80 -11.29
CA LYS A 75 5.85 17.75 -12.14
C LYS A 75 5.47 16.37 -11.59
N THR A 76 4.94 15.52 -12.44
CA THR A 76 4.66 14.12 -12.12
C THR A 76 5.52 13.22 -13.01
N TYR A 77 6.25 12.30 -12.37
CA TYR A 77 6.94 11.20 -13.03
C TYR A 77 6.13 9.93 -12.84
N PHE A 78 5.96 9.15 -13.92
CA PHE A 78 5.32 7.83 -13.84
C PHE A 78 6.32 6.73 -14.17
N ILE A 79 6.44 5.76 -13.26
CA ILE A 79 7.40 4.66 -13.34
C ILE A 79 6.62 3.34 -13.35
N PRO A 80 6.26 2.79 -14.54
CA PRO A 80 5.53 1.54 -14.64
C PRO A 80 6.43 0.35 -14.29
N MET A 81 6.01 -0.46 -13.30
CA MET A 81 6.70 -1.67 -12.84
C MET A 81 6.11 -2.95 -13.43
N TYR A 82 5.01 -2.88 -14.16
CA TYR A 82 4.34 -3.98 -14.82
C TYR A 82 4.83 -4.15 -16.27
N LYS A 83 4.69 -5.37 -16.80
CA LYS A 83 5.02 -5.64 -18.21
C LYS A 83 3.90 -5.13 -19.11
N LYS A 84 4.27 -4.46 -20.21
CA LYS A 84 3.33 -4.17 -21.29
C LYS A 84 2.81 -5.48 -21.88
N ASP A 85 1.51 -5.72 -21.83
CA ASP A 85 0.88 -6.59 -22.81
C ASP A 85 0.94 -5.90 -24.17
N ASN A 86 1.39 -6.62 -25.21
CA ASN A 86 1.67 -6.11 -26.54
C ASN A 86 0.45 -5.51 -27.28
N LEU A 87 -0.71 -5.41 -26.65
CA LEU A 87 -1.98 -4.97 -27.23
C LEU A 87 -2.42 -3.56 -26.79
N MET A 88 -1.81 -2.98 -25.76
CA MET A 88 -2.12 -1.60 -25.36
C MET A 88 -0.86 -0.76 -25.27
N ARG A 89 -0.87 0.42 -25.89
CA ARG A 89 0.21 1.39 -25.73
C ARG A 89 0.19 1.90 -24.28
N SER A 90 1.31 1.78 -23.57
CA SER A 90 1.42 2.16 -22.14
C SER A 90 1.24 3.65 -21.86
N SER A 91 1.15 4.48 -22.88
CA SER A 91 0.85 5.90 -22.82
C SER A 91 -0.64 6.20 -23.03
N ASP A 92 -1.45 5.20 -23.42
CA ASP A 92 -2.88 5.44 -23.57
C ASP A 92 -3.47 5.72 -22.18
N ASN A 93 -4.14 6.86 -22.02
CA ASN A 93 -4.74 7.42 -20.80
C ASN A 93 -3.79 8.10 -19.78
N LEU A 94 -2.54 8.39 -20.09
CA LEU A 94 -1.73 9.30 -19.28
C LEU A 94 -1.80 10.71 -19.86
N ASP A 95 -1.86 11.71 -18.96
CA ASP A 95 -1.77 13.13 -19.32
C ASP A 95 -0.39 13.45 -19.95
N ASP A 96 -0.37 14.29 -20.98
CA ASP A 96 0.84 14.64 -21.72
C ASP A 96 1.91 15.36 -20.87
N SER A 97 1.53 15.93 -19.73
CA SER A 97 2.45 16.58 -18.78
C SER A 97 3.26 15.58 -17.95
N ILE A 98 2.84 14.31 -17.91
CA ILE A 98 3.47 13.26 -17.12
C ILE A 98 4.67 12.69 -17.87
N GLU A 99 5.82 12.71 -17.21
CA GLU A 99 7.04 12.12 -17.74
C GLU A 99 7.13 10.63 -17.36
N VAL A 100 7.13 9.75 -18.37
CA VAL A 100 7.22 8.30 -18.15
C VAL A 100 8.67 7.86 -18.13
N ILE A 101 9.08 7.18 -17.06
CA ILE A 101 10.41 6.64 -16.87
C ILE A 101 10.34 5.12 -16.91
N HIS A 102 10.94 4.50 -17.91
CA HIS A 102 10.94 3.04 -18.09
C HIS A 102 12.08 2.30 -17.36
N ASP A 103 12.89 3.03 -16.60
CA ASP A 103 13.94 2.43 -15.77
C ASP A 103 13.39 1.98 -14.43
N ARG A 104 14.01 0.96 -13.83
CA ARG A 104 13.58 0.41 -12.53
C ARG A 104 14.21 1.17 -11.38
N PRO A 105 13.41 1.68 -10.43
CA PRO A 105 13.95 2.32 -9.25
C PRO A 105 14.68 1.30 -8.39
N VAL A 106 15.86 1.70 -7.90
CA VAL A 106 16.73 0.88 -7.03
C VAL A 106 16.53 1.29 -5.58
N GLN A 107 16.34 2.58 -5.33
CA GLN A 107 16.24 3.13 -3.99
C GLN A 107 15.44 4.44 -3.99
N ILE A 108 14.68 4.62 -2.92
CA ILE A 108 14.08 5.90 -2.54
C ILE A 108 14.96 6.47 -1.44
N ASP A 109 15.40 7.69 -1.60
CA ASP A 109 16.37 8.34 -0.73
C ASP A 109 15.85 9.66 -0.16
N GLY A 110 16.42 10.06 0.95
CA GLY A 110 16.14 11.32 1.62
C GLY A 110 16.89 11.46 2.94
N ASP A 111 16.66 12.55 3.63
CA ASP A 111 17.12 12.75 5.00
C ASP A 111 15.96 12.56 5.99
N LYS A 112 15.28 13.66 6.34
CA LYS A 112 14.05 13.61 7.16
C LYS A 112 12.84 13.27 6.31
N LEU A 113 12.83 13.71 5.07
CA LEU A 113 11.80 13.48 4.07
C LEU A 113 12.47 12.94 2.81
N VAL A 114 11.67 12.31 1.94
CA VAL A 114 12.08 11.91 0.59
C VAL A 114 12.59 13.13 -0.18
N ASN A 115 13.67 12.96 -0.92
CA ASN A 115 14.18 13.98 -1.83
C ASN A 115 14.57 13.46 -3.21
N LYS A 116 14.68 12.13 -3.39
CA LYS A 116 14.98 11.56 -4.71
C LYS A 116 14.59 10.09 -4.85
N VAL A 117 14.46 9.67 -6.10
CA VAL A 117 14.38 8.25 -6.51
C VAL A 117 15.61 7.96 -7.35
N SER A 118 16.39 6.97 -6.94
CA SER A 118 17.62 6.52 -7.60
C SER A 118 17.35 5.32 -8.49
N PHE A 119 17.90 5.36 -9.70
CA PHE A 119 17.96 4.27 -10.66
C PHE A 119 19.40 3.73 -10.71
N LYS A 120 19.67 2.81 -11.61
CA LYS A 120 21.01 2.20 -11.72
C LYS A 120 22.09 3.21 -12.09
N GLU A 121 21.82 4.15 -12.99
CA GLU A 121 22.81 5.07 -13.55
C GLU A 121 22.48 6.56 -13.31
N ASN A 122 21.24 6.85 -12.91
CA ASN A 122 20.75 8.21 -12.72
C ASN A 122 19.80 8.30 -11.52
N HIS A 123 19.27 9.48 -11.27
CA HIS A 123 18.22 9.72 -10.28
C HIS A 123 17.30 10.87 -10.73
N ILE A 124 16.14 10.96 -10.11
CA ILE A 124 15.25 12.11 -10.21
C ILE A 124 15.04 12.72 -8.82
N GLU A 125 14.97 14.05 -8.77
CA GLU A 125 14.61 14.78 -7.56
C GLU A 125 13.10 14.86 -7.44
N VAL A 126 12.57 14.48 -6.25
CA VAL A 126 11.14 14.49 -5.95
C VAL A 126 10.89 14.90 -4.51
N ASP A 127 9.74 15.50 -4.25
CA ASP A 127 9.28 15.84 -2.90
C ASP A 127 8.42 14.72 -2.31
N GLY A 128 7.97 13.77 -3.14
CA GLY A 128 7.18 12.64 -2.71
C GLY A 128 7.16 11.49 -3.72
N VAL A 129 6.88 10.30 -3.21
CA VAL A 129 6.78 9.06 -3.99
C VAL A 129 5.50 8.33 -3.62
N PHE A 130 4.69 8.03 -4.61
CA PHE A 130 3.48 7.22 -4.45
C PHE A 130 3.72 5.84 -5.05
N VAL A 131 3.66 4.80 -4.22
CA VAL A 131 3.86 3.41 -4.67
C VAL A 131 2.51 2.73 -4.73
N ILE A 132 1.97 2.58 -5.94
CA ILE A 132 0.62 2.05 -6.18
C ILE A 132 0.72 0.58 -6.53
N LYS A 133 0.25 -0.26 -5.61
CA LYS A 133 0.23 -1.72 -5.69
C LYS A 133 -1.20 -2.23 -5.54
N ASP A 134 -1.46 -3.45 -6.02
CA ASP A 134 -2.77 -4.11 -5.84
C ASP A 134 -3.04 -4.50 -4.37
N SER A 135 -2.00 -4.60 -3.57
CA SER A 135 -2.13 -4.81 -2.12
C SER A 135 -1.18 -3.90 -1.33
N THR A 136 -1.66 -3.47 -0.18
CA THR A 136 -0.90 -2.65 0.77
C THR A 136 -0.26 -3.55 1.81
N ALA A 137 1.01 -3.29 2.15
CA ALA A 137 1.67 -4.02 3.22
C ALA A 137 0.86 -3.95 4.53
N PRO A 138 0.73 -5.06 5.29
CA PRO A 138 -0.04 -5.05 6.54
C PRO A 138 0.38 -3.97 7.54
N SER A 139 1.68 -3.67 7.61
CA SER A 139 2.25 -2.61 8.46
C SER A 139 1.81 -1.20 8.06
N ALA A 140 1.48 -1.02 6.78
CA ALA A 140 0.95 0.25 6.28
C ALA A 140 -0.56 0.39 6.51
N LEU A 141 -1.31 -0.74 6.48
CA LEU A 141 -2.74 -0.76 6.79
C LEU A 141 -3.00 -0.52 8.29
N VAL A 142 -2.20 -1.14 9.16
CA VAL A 142 -2.35 -1.04 10.61
C VAL A 142 -0.99 -0.76 11.24
N PRO A 143 -0.66 0.51 11.49
CA PRO A 143 0.61 0.89 12.12
C PRO A 143 0.82 0.19 13.47
N GLY A 144 2.00 -0.38 13.67
CA GLY A 144 2.37 -1.10 14.90
C GLY A 144 1.89 -2.55 14.99
N ILE A 145 1.25 -3.09 13.94
CA ILE A 145 0.92 -4.51 13.90
C ILE A 145 2.20 -5.36 13.81
N GLU A 146 2.30 -6.43 14.61
CA GLU A 146 3.43 -7.35 14.51
C GLU A 146 3.35 -8.17 13.23
N ILE A 147 4.49 -8.25 12.53
CA ILE A 147 4.66 -9.04 11.30
C ILE A 147 5.77 -10.07 11.46
N ASP A 148 5.68 -11.17 10.72
CA ASP A 148 6.72 -12.17 10.51
C ASP A 148 7.03 -12.24 9.00
N GLY A 149 8.13 -11.63 8.60
CA GLY A 149 8.45 -11.40 7.20
C GLY A 149 7.45 -10.45 6.54
N ILE A 150 6.60 -10.99 5.65
CA ILE A 150 5.53 -10.25 4.94
C ILE A 150 4.13 -10.56 5.49
N HIS A 151 4.03 -11.38 6.53
CA HIS A 151 2.77 -11.88 7.06
C HIS A 151 2.43 -11.22 8.40
N ILE A 152 1.14 -11.06 8.64
CA ILE A 152 0.64 -10.63 9.95
C ILE A 152 0.80 -11.76 10.95
N LYS A 153 1.44 -11.50 12.07
CA LYS A 153 1.55 -12.46 13.15
C LYS A 153 0.25 -12.53 13.92
N VAL A 154 -0.27 -13.75 14.06
CA VAL A 154 -1.51 -14.03 14.80
C VAL A 154 -1.32 -15.19 15.77
N ASP A 155 -2.17 -15.25 16.79
CA ASP A 155 -2.31 -16.42 17.65
C ASP A 155 -3.23 -17.48 17.03
N ASN A 156 -3.47 -18.59 17.76
CA ASN A 156 -4.37 -19.66 17.30
C ASN A 156 -5.84 -19.22 17.17
N ASN A 157 -6.23 -18.09 17.73
CA ASN A 157 -7.55 -17.49 17.63
C ASN A 157 -7.62 -16.41 16.53
N MET A 158 -6.61 -16.34 15.68
CA MET A 158 -6.47 -15.32 14.63
C MET A 158 -6.40 -13.88 15.17
N LYS A 159 -6.04 -13.69 16.44
CA LYS A 159 -5.85 -12.39 17.06
C LYS A 159 -4.46 -11.85 16.74
N THR A 160 -4.39 -10.59 16.33
CA THR A 160 -3.12 -9.87 16.10
C THR A 160 -2.56 -9.27 17.40
N SER A 161 -1.43 -8.57 17.31
CA SER A 161 -0.86 -7.79 18.42
C SER A 161 -1.72 -6.58 18.84
N ILE A 162 -2.70 -6.19 18.03
CA ILE A 162 -3.59 -5.06 18.27
C ILE A 162 -4.93 -5.55 18.77
N ASP A 163 -5.38 -5.05 19.92
CA ASP A 163 -6.67 -5.44 20.51
C ASP A 163 -7.85 -5.09 19.58
N GLY A 164 -8.76 -6.05 19.39
CA GLY A 164 -9.90 -5.92 18.49
C GLY A 164 -9.55 -6.10 17.01
N CYS A 165 -8.28 -6.32 16.67
CA CYS A 165 -7.82 -6.58 15.31
C CYS A 165 -7.48 -8.06 15.14
N PHE A 166 -8.05 -8.69 14.12
CA PHE A 166 -7.86 -10.08 13.74
C PHE A 166 -7.32 -10.15 12.31
N ALA A 167 -6.67 -11.24 11.94
CA ALA A 167 -6.24 -11.46 10.57
C ALA A 167 -6.40 -12.93 10.16
N ALA A 168 -6.71 -13.19 8.89
CA ALA A 168 -6.96 -14.52 8.38
C ALA A 168 -6.62 -14.68 6.89
N GLY A 169 -6.36 -15.89 6.46
CA GLY A 169 -6.05 -16.20 5.06
C GLY A 169 -4.57 -16.06 4.76
N ASP A 170 -4.26 -15.74 3.50
CA ASP A 170 -2.87 -15.74 3.04
C ASP A 170 -2.01 -14.65 3.70
N CYS A 171 -2.62 -13.56 4.15
CA CYS A 171 -1.91 -12.50 4.88
C CYS A 171 -1.30 -12.94 6.21
N VAL A 172 -1.68 -14.09 6.76
CA VAL A 172 -1.11 -14.63 8.01
C VAL A 172 -0.12 -15.78 7.79
N GLY A 173 0.25 -16.10 6.56
CA GLY A 173 1.29 -17.09 6.27
C GLY A 173 0.92 -18.18 5.29
N LYS A 174 1.89 -19.04 5.02
CA LYS A 174 1.73 -20.24 4.17
C LYS A 174 1.07 -21.41 4.93
N PRO A 175 0.50 -22.43 4.24
CA PRO A 175 0.32 -22.52 2.79
C PRO A 175 -0.79 -21.58 2.31
N TYR A 176 -0.67 -21.07 1.08
CA TYR A 176 -1.71 -20.26 0.44
C TYR A 176 -2.77 -21.19 -0.15
N SER A 177 -3.94 -21.24 0.48
CA SER A 177 -5.01 -22.11 0.02
C SER A 177 -6.39 -21.64 0.49
N TYR A 178 -7.39 -21.87 -0.34
CA TYR A 178 -8.78 -21.50 -0.06
C TYR A 178 -9.32 -22.15 1.22
N ILE A 179 -8.97 -23.41 1.46
CA ILE A 179 -9.43 -24.16 2.65
C ILE A 179 -8.87 -23.55 3.92
N LYS A 180 -7.56 -23.23 3.93
CA LYS A 180 -6.94 -22.54 5.07
C LYS A 180 -7.58 -21.15 5.29
N ALA A 181 -7.74 -20.37 4.23
CA ALA A 181 -8.32 -19.03 4.30
C ALA A 181 -9.76 -19.08 4.85
N ALA A 182 -10.58 -20.03 4.39
CA ALA A 182 -11.94 -20.22 4.89
C ALA A 182 -11.97 -20.62 6.37
N GLY A 183 -11.13 -21.59 6.78
CA GLY A 183 -11.05 -22.03 8.17
C GLY A 183 -10.56 -20.92 9.11
N GLN A 184 -9.53 -20.21 8.73
CA GLN A 184 -9.01 -19.07 9.50
C GLN A 184 -10.01 -17.92 9.56
N GLY A 185 -10.71 -17.62 8.45
CA GLY A 185 -11.77 -16.60 8.40
C GLY A 185 -12.91 -16.91 9.38
N GLN A 186 -13.32 -18.19 9.47
CA GLN A 186 -14.31 -18.62 10.46
C GLN A 186 -13.81 -18.39 11.89
N ILE A 187 -12.57 -18.80 12.19
CA ILE A 187 -11.98 -18.62 13.53
C ILE A 187 -11.91 -17.12 13.88
N ALA A 188 -11.42 -16.29 12.97
CA ALA A 188 -11.33 -14.85 13.17
C ALA A 188 -12.71 -14.22 13.45
N ALA A 189 -13.73 -14.58 12.66
CA ALA A 189 -15.08 -14.04 12.81
C ALA A 189 -15.70 -14.41 14.18
N LEU A 190 -15.59 -15.69 14.59
CA LEU A 190 -16.11 -16.14 15.88
C LEU A 190 -15.40 -15.45 17.05
N ASN A 191 -14.09 -15.28 16.98
CA ASN A 191 -13.33 -14.59 18.03
C ASN A 191 -13.58 -13.07 18.05
N ALA A 192 -13.85 -12.46 16.92
CA ALA A 192 -14.29 -11.05 16.87
C ALA A 192 -15.65 -10.88 17.58
N VAL A 193 -16.61 -11.78 17.34
CA VAL A 193 -17.90 -11.78 18.06
C VAL A 193 -17.69 -11.95 19.57
N TYR A 194 -16.86 -12.93 19.96
CA TYR A 194 -16.55 -13.17 21.37
C TYR A 194 -15.91 -11.95 22.06
N TYR A 195 -15.01 -11.26 21.35
CA TYR A 195 -14.40 -10.02 21.82
C TYR A 195 -15.45 -8.91 22.05
N LEU A 196 -16.37 -8.73 21.10
CA LEU A 196 -17.46 -7.74 21.22
C LEU A 196 -18.39 -8.06 22.39
N ASP A 197 -18.73 -9.33 22.60
CA ASP A 197 -19.59 -9.75 23.72
C ASP A 197 -18.90 -9.51 25.08
N LYS A 198 -17.59 -9.72 25.15
CA LYS A 198 -16.82 -9.42 26.36
C LYS A 198 -16.83 -7.93 26.69
N LEU A 199 -16.69 -7.07 25.68
CA LEU A 199 -16.74 -5.61 25.89
C LEU A 199 -18.11 -5.12 26.36
N LYS A 200 -19.21 -5.73 25.91
CA LYS A 200 -20.56 -5.39 26.35
C LYS A 200 -20.86 -5.76 27.80
N ARG A 201 -20.08 -6.70 28.36
CA ARG A 201 -20.27 -7.21 29.73
C ARG A 201 -19.32 -6.57 30.76
N ALA A 202 -18.31 -5.84 30.27
CA ALA A 202 -17.35 -5.09 31.09
C ALA A 202 -17.82 -3.66 31.38
#